data_b08c6b074a60012177a3976c4d3c98db
#
_entry.id   b08c6b074a60012177a3976c4d3c98db
#
_cell.length_a   1.000
_cell.length_b   1.000
_cell.length_c   1.000
_cell.angle_alpha   90.00
_cell.angle_beta   90.00
_cell.angle_gamma   90.00
#
_symmetry.space_group_name_H-M   'P 1'
#
loop_
_entity.id
_entity.type
_entity.pdbx_description
1 polymer ?
#
loop_
_entity_poly.entity_id
_entity_poly.type
_entity_poly.pdbx_seq_one_letter_code
_entity_poly.pdbx_strand_id
1 'polypeptide(L)'
;MMNITDYENIWQSSLIHVTDEFTLPPVVLQAGEAIIGTLGNFSVSTGKAKAKKTFNVSAIVAAALINGKVLEYQASFPESKRTILYFDTEQSPYHCQLVMQRILRLAKLPIDKEPQNLKFSHLRAIADPNERREIIRYAIYHTPNVGLVVIDGIRDLMLDINNSTEATKLVGDLMQWTSEQNIHIQTVLHLNKGDDNARGHIGTELNNKAETMLQIAKDGTQPERSIVAPAIIRSKPFDKFAFRLTETADDICIPELDLSYTDCARKSHHFSYQELSDSEHRKALEQTFASGELLPYGELITALKAAYAEVVGQPYGQTKLKELLRFLLNKRMVIKEDRGKYSFNSDYHY
;
A
#
# COMPACT_ATOMS: atom_id res chain seq x y z
N MET A 1 18.25 8.60 33.13
CA MET A 1 16.84 9.02 33.22
C MET A 1 16.79 10.50 32.84
N MET A 2 15.87 10.90 31.94
CA MET A 2 15.59 12.30 31.67
C MET A 2 15.08 12.97 32.93
N ASN A 3 15.45 14.22 33.16
CA ASN A 3 14.94 15.00 34.28
C ASN A 3 13.59 15.67 33.96
N ILE A 4 12.89 16.22 34.95
CA ILE A 4 11.55 16.83 34.74
C ILE A 4 11.62 18.00 33.74
N THR A 5 12.69 18.77 33.76
CA THR A 5 12.91 19.91 32.84
C THR A 5 13.06 19.43 31.41
N ASP A 6 13.68 18.25 31.16
CA ASP A 6 13.79 17.65 29.83
C ASP A 6 12.40 17.26 29.29
N TYR A 7 11.55 16.68 30.15
CA TYR A 7 10.17 16.32 29.75
C TYR A 7 9.33 17.57 29.47
N GLU A 8 9.46 18.62 30.28
CA GLU A 8 8.76 19.87 30.03
C GLU A 8 9.16 20.52 28.71
N ASN A 9 10.45 20.59 28.42
CA ASN A 9 10.97 21.10 27.14
C ASN A 9 10.47 20.31 25.92
N ILE A 10 10.49 18.98 26.02
CA ILE A 10 9.98 18.10 24.95
C ILE A 10 8.48 18.31 24.76
N TRP A 11 7.71 18.36 25.85
CA TRP A 11 6.27 18.61 25.77
C TRP A 11 5.97 19.96 25.15
N GLN A 12 6.61 21.05 25.61
CA GLN A 12 6.42 22.39 25.06
C GLN A 12 6.77 22.43 23.55
N SER A 13 7.86 21.81 23.14
CA SER A 13 8.28 21.77 21.74
C SER A 13 7.37 20.87 20.84
N SER A 14 6.55 20.00 21.43
CA SER A 14 5.61 19.12 20.73
C SER A 14 4.22 19.72 20.57
N LEU A 15 3.94 20.87 21.17
CA LEU A 15 2.64 21.53 21.06
C LEU A 15 2.43 22.02 19.61
N ILE A 16 1.22 21.81 19.11
CA ILE A 16 0.76 22.32 17.82
C ILE A 16 -0.31 23.38 18.09
N HIS A 17 -0.12 24.56 17.53
CA HIS A 17 -1.07 25.66 17.65
C HIS A 17 -1.89 25.81 16.37
N VAL A 18 -3.10 26.29 16.49
CA VAL A 18 -4.00 26.49 15.35
C VAL A 18 -3.45 27.51 14.33
N THR A 19 -2.51 28.34 14.78
CA THR A 19 -1.83 29.35 13.95
C THR A 19 -0.54 28.85 13.29
N ASP A 20 -0.12 27.63 13.58
CA ASP A 20 1.08 27.06 12.97
C ASP A 20 0.83 26.75 11.49
N GLU A 21 1.80 27.07 10.66
CA GLU A 21 1.77 26.76 9.22
C GLU A 21 2.64 25.56 8.92
N PHE A 22 2.00 24.46 8.50
CA PHE A 22 2.69 23.25 8.07
C PHE A 22 2.59 23.07 6.56
N THR A 23 3.70 22.75 5.94
CA THR A 23 3.72 22.32 4.53
C THR A 23 3.44 20.82 4.43
N LEU A 24 2.79 20.41 3.35
CA LEU A 24 2.62 18.97 3.07
C LEU A 24 4.01 18.31 2.96
N PRO A 25 4.22 17.12 3.57
CA PRO A 25 5.46 16.38 3.37
C PRO A 25 5.73 16.17 1.89
N PRO A 26 6.97 16.39 1.41
CA PRO A 26 7.31 16.16 0.01
C PRO A 26 6.98 14.73 -0.43
N VAL A 27 6.17 14.60 -1.46
CA VAL A 27 5.89 13.30 -2.11
C VAL A 27 7.13 12.90 -2.90
N VAL A 28 7.72 11.76 -2.56
CA VAL A 28 8.99 11.30 -3.15
C VAL A 28 8.86 10.04 -3.98
N LEU A 29 7.80 9.24 -3.74
CA LEU A 29 7.51 8.03 -4.51
C LEU A 29 6.01 7.95 -4.83
N GLN A 30 5.69 7.66 -6.08
CA GLN A 30 4.32 7.49 -6.57
C GLN A 30 4.23 6.24 -7.47
N ALA A 31 3.00 5.70 -7.60
CA ALA A 31 2.63 4.76 -8.65
C ALA A 31 1.36 5.31 -9.33
N GLY A 32 1.50 5.74 -10.59
CA GLY A 32 0.47 6.58 -11.22
C GLY A 32 0.27 7.87 -10.43
N GLU A 33 -0.99 8.14 -10.03
CA GLU A 33 -1.35 9.28 -9.16
C GLU A 33 -1.29 8.97 -7.66
N ALA A 34 -1.06 7.71 -7.31
CA ALA A 34 -1.08 7.27 -5.91
C ALA A 34 0.24 7.57 -5.21
N ILE A 35 0.17 8.13 -4.02
CA ILE A 35 1.34 8.39 -3.17
C ILE A 35 1.78 7.08 -2.53
N ILE A 36 3.00 6.65 -2.82
CA ILE A 36 3.63 5.48 -2.21
C ILE A 36 4.45 5.87 -1.00
N GLY A 37 5.13 7.02 -1.07
CA GLY A 37 5.98 7.50 0.00
C GLY A 37 6.20 8.99 -0.01
N THR A 38 6.21 9.55 1.21
CA THR A 38 6.58 10.94 1.50
C THR A 38 7.80 10.98 2.41
N LEU A 39 8.52 12.09 2.45
CA LEU A 39 9.56 12.29 3.46
C LEU A 39 8.92 12.34 4.87
N GLY A 40 9.61 11.79 5.86
CA GLY A 40 9.10 11.67 7.23
C GLY A 40 8.23 10.42 7.48
N ASN A 41 8.05 9.55 6.48
CA ASN A 41 7.22 8.35 6.58
C ASN A 41 7.94 7.09 6.05
N PHE A 42 7.30 5.93 6.25
CA PHE A 42 7.82 4.67 5.73
C PHE A 42 6.72 3.86 5.02
N SER A 43 7.14 3.02 4.08
CA SER A 43 6.29 2.09 3.34
C SER A 43 6.84 0.67 3.38
N VAL A 44 6.00 -0.30 3.04
CA VAL A 44 6.31 -1.73 3.12
C VAL A 44 6.00 -2.43 1.81
N SER A 45 6.94 -3.21 1.28
CA SER A 45 6.69 -4.20 0.24
C SER A 45 6.50 -5.57 0.88
N THR A 46 5.33 -6.18 0.71
CA THR A 46 4.99 -7.46 1.32
C THR A 46 4.62 -8.50 0.26
N GLY A 47 4.70 -9.78 0.62
CA GLY A 47 4.34 -10.87 -0.27
C GLY A 47 4.90 -12.22 0.21
N LYS A 48 4.33 -13.31 -0.29
CA LYS A 48 4.80 -14.67 0.03
C LYS A 48 6.25 -14.90 -0.43
N ALA A 49 6.88 -15.92 0.09
CA ALA A 49 8.22 -16.30 -0.36
C ALA A 49 8.23 -16.51 -1.89
N LYS A 50 9.31 -16.09 -2.55
CA LYS A 50 9.49 -16.18 -4.01
C LYS A 50 8.47 -15.39 -4.86
N ALA A 51 7.76 -14.40 -4.28
CA ALA A 51 6.86 -13.50 -5.01
C ALA A 51 7.61 -12.38 -5.77
N LYS A 52 8.95 -12.38 -5.75
CA LYS A 52 9.82 -11.43 -6.44
C LYS A 52 9.78 -10.01 -5.83
N LYS A 53 9.63 -9.89 -4.50
CA LYS A 53 9.62 -8.61 -3.77
C LYS A 53 10.88 -7.77 -4.03
N THR A 54 12.08 -8.37 -3.92
CA THR A 54 13.35 -7.68 -4.19
C THR A 54 13.45 -7.15 -5.62
N PHE A 55 12.84 -7.84 -6.60
CA PHE A 55 12.74 -7.31 -7.97
C PHE A 55 11.87 -6.06 -8.04
N ASN A 56 10.75 -6.06 -7.33
CA ASN A 56 9.88 -4.89 -7.23
C ASN A 56 10.58 -3.71 -6.55
N VAL A 57 11.27 -3.97 -5.43
CA VAL A 57 12.05 -2.94 -4.71
C VAL A 57 13.21 -2.43 -5.57
N SER A 58 13.86 -3.29 -6.38
CA SER A 58 14.88 -2.84 -7.33
C SER A 58 14.34 -1.79 -8.32
N ALA A 59 13.07 -1.91 -8.76
CA ALA A 59 12.45 -0.90 -9.61
C ALA A 59 12.18 0.42 -8.87
N ILE A 60 11.75 0.37 -7.61
CA ILE A 60 11.58 1.56 -6.75
C ILE A 60 12.91 2.28 -6.58
N VAL A 61 13.98 1.53 -6.26
CA VAL A 61 15.33 2.09 -6.07
C VAL A 61 15.89 2.67 -7.37
N ALA A 62 15.67 1.98 -8.50
CA ALA A 62 16.08 2.49 -9.80
C ALA A 62 15.36 3.80 -10.16
N ALA A 63 14.06 3.91 -9.88
CA ALA A 63 13.32 5.15 -10.06
C ALA A 63 13.89 6.28 -9.19
N ALA A 64 14.19 6.00 -7.90
CA ALA A 64 14.80 6.96 -6.98
C ALA A 64 16.22 7.37 -7.45
N LEU A 65 17.02 6.44 -7.96
CA LEU A 65 18.39 6.67 -8.42
C LEU A 65 18.45 7.67 -9.58
N ILE A 66 17.54 7.52 -10.56
CA ILE A 66 17.43 8.46 -11.69
C ILE A 66 16.51 9.65 -11.39
N ASN A 67 15.80 9.66 -10.25
CA ASN A 67 14.74 10.63 -9.90
C ASN A 67 13.70 10.76 -11.02
N GLY A 68 13.20 9.62 -11.48
CA GLY A 68 12.36 9.52 -12.67
C GLY A 68 11.45 8.29 -12.63
N LYS A 69 10.98 7.84 -13.80
CA LYS A 69 10.05 6.72 -13.92
C LYS A 69 10.76 5.40 -14.25
N VAL A 70 10.44 4.33 -13.48
CA VAL A 70 10.82 2.94 -13.75
C VAL A 70 9.62 2.04 -13.45
N LEU A 71 9.21 1.21 -14.40
CA LEU A 71 7.91 0.53 -14.40
C LEU A 71 6.78 1.56 -14.17
N GLU A 72 5.93 1.33 -13.17
CA GLU A 72 4.88 2.28 -12.78
C GLU A 72 5.31 3.23 -11.64
N TYR A 73 6.55 3.11 -11.15
CA TYR A 73 7.05 3.97 -10.08
C TYR A 73 7.66 5.26 -10.63
N GLN A 74 7.23 6.37 -10.07
CA GLN A 74 7.78 7.70 -10.29
C GLN A 74 8.44 8.19 -9.02
N ALA A 75 9.71 8.59 -9.09
CA ALA A 75 10.41 9.22 -7.98
C ALA A 75 10.63 10.72 -8.23
N SER A 76 10.57 11.50 -7.13
CA SER A 76 10.77 12.97 -7.15
C SER A 76 11.40 13.43 -5.83
N PHE A 77 12.66 13.08 -5.61
CA PHE A 77 13.40 13.49 -4.41
C PHE A 77 14.01 14.88 -4.59
N PRO A 78 13.94 15.75 -3.56
CA PRO A 78 14.69 17.01 -3.56
C PRO A 78 16.19 16.80 -3.74
N GLU A 79 16.92 17.74 -4.31
CA GLU A 79 18.38 17.62 -4.55
C GLU A 79 19.17 17.37 -3.25
N SER A 80 18.73 17.92 -2.13
CA SER A 80 19.31 17.68 -0.81
C SER A 80 18.97 16.31 -0.20
N LYS A 81 18.22 15.45 -0.93
CA LYS A 81 17.70 14.14 -0.47
C LYS A 81 17.89 13.05 -1.52
N ARG A 82 19.01 13.07 -2.26
CA ARG A 82 19.28 12.18 -3.39
C ARG A 82 20.06 10.92 -3.03
N THR A 83 20.63 10.82 -1.82
CA THR A 83 21.39 9.64 -1.39
C THR A 83 20.45 8.51 -0.99
N ILE A 84 20.71 7.32 -1.52
CA ILE A 84 19.98 6.09 -1.25
C ILE A 84 20.87 5.16 -0.42
N LEU A 85 20.36 4.67 0.70
CA LEU A 85 20.98 3.61 1.48
C LEU A 85 20.17 2.32 1.29
N TYR A 86 20.82 1.24 0.90
CA TYR A 86 20.21 -0.08 0.75
C TYR A 86 20.88 -1.07 1.71
N PHE A 87 20.09 -1.69 2.57
CA PHE A 87 20.53 -2.72 3.50
C PHE A 87 19.85 -4.05 3.19
N ASP A 88 20.62 -5.03 2.78
CA ASP A 88 20.18 -6.41 2.58
C ASP A 88 20.60 -7.26 3.77
N THR A 89 19.65 -7.89 4.46
CA THR A 89 19.89 -8.69 5.66
C THR A 89 19.89 -10.20 5.39
N GLU A 90 19.47 -10.62 4.19
CA GLU A 90 19.21 -12.01 3.86
C GLU A 90 20.25 -12.63 2.90
N GLN A 91 20.71 -11.84 1.91
CA GLN A 91 21.45 -12.37 0.78
C GLN A 91 22.98 -12.38 1.00
N SER A 92 23.66 -13.26 0.27
CA SER A 92 25.14 -13.26 0.22
C SER A 92 25.67 -12.07 -0.62
N PRO A 93 26.94 -11.68 -0.45
CA PRO A 93 27.53 -10.60 -1.26
C PRO A 93 27.34 -10.75 -2.76
N TYR A 94 27.47 -11.96 -3.29
CA TYR A 94 27.24 -12.24 -4.70
C TYR A 94 25.82 -11.88 -5.15
N HIS A 95 24.79 -12.29 -4.41
CA HIS A 95 23.40 -11.98 -4.74
C HIS A 95 23.09 -10.49 -4.54
N CYS A 96 23.68 -9.85 -3.53
CA CYS A 96 23.57 -8.40 -3.34
C CYS A 96 24.15 -7.63 -4.54
N GLN A 97 25.28 -8.10 -5.09
CA GLN A 97 25.85 -7.53 -6.30
C GLN A 97 24.91 -7.66 -7.50
N LEU A 98 24.26 -8.82 -7.68
CA LEU A 98 23.24 -9.00 -8.72
C LEU A 98 22.02 -8.06 -8.53
N VAL A 99 21.60 -7.81 -7.28
CA VAL A 99 20.54 -6.82 -6.98
C VAL A 99 20.99 -5.42 -7.41
N MET A 100 22.21 -5.03 -7.05
CA MET A 100 22.78 -3.73 -7.43
C MET A 100 22.89 -3.57 -8.95
N GLN A 101 23.41 -4.57 -9.66
CA GLN A 101 23.49 -4.57 -11.13
C GLN A 101 22.10 -4.47 -11.77
N ARG A 102 21.09 -5.17 -11.21
CA ARG A 102 19.68 -5.04 -11.63
C ARG A 102 19.16 -3.61 -11.49
N ILE A 103 19.43 -2.96 -10.36
CA ILE A 103 19.05 -1.57 -10.12
C ILE A 103 19.68 -0.66 -11.18
N LEU A 104 20.97 -0.84 -11.45
CA LEU A 104 21.69 -0.06 -12.47
C LEU A 104 21.12 -0.29 -13.88
N ARG A 105 20.81 -1.54 -14.25
CA ARG A 105 20.17 -1.86 -15.55
C ARG A 105 18.79 -1.22 -15.69
N LEU A 106 17.96 -1.28 -14.67
CA LEU A 106 16.66 -0.61 -14.65
C LEU A 106 16.78 0.91 -14.75
N ALA A 107 17.80 1.47 -14.12
CA ALA A 107 18.15 2.89 -14.19
C ALA A 107 18.84 3.29 -15.51
N LYS A 108 19.14 2.35 -16.40
CA LYS A 108 19.90 2.54 -17.65
C LYS A 108 21.31 3.14 -17.41
N LEU A 109 21.92 2.75 -16.29
CA LEU A 109 23.29 3.15 -15.91
C LEU A 109 24.29 2.03 -16.20
N PRO A 110 25.60 2.36 -16.38
CA PRO A 110 26.64 1.36 -16.49
C PRO A 110 26.70 0.46 -15.25
N ILE A 111 26.83 -0.86 -15.46
CA ILE A 111 26.87 -1.85 -14.36
C ILE A 111 28.26 -2.02 -13.74
N ASP A 112 29.26 -1.49 -14.36
CA ASP A 112 30.69 -1.50 -13.98
C ASP A 112 31.14 -0.20 -13.29
N LYS A 113 30.23 0.74 -13.10
CA LYS A 113 30.49 2.02 -12.47
C LYS A 113 29.56 2.25 -11.26
N GLU A 114 30.18 2.44 -10.11
CA GLU A 114 29.41 2.70 -8.88
C GLU A 114 28.75 4.10 -8.91
N PRO A 115 27.43 4.21 -8.70
CA PRO A 115 26.77 5.49 -8.61
C PRO A 115 27.10 6.20 -7.30
N GLN A 116 27.33 7.50 -7.34
CA GLN A 116 27.74 8.28 -6.15
C GLN A 116 26.64 8.35 -5.07
N ASN A 117 25.39 8.25 -5.49
CA ASN A 117 24.22 8.42 -4.64
C ASN A 117 23.51 7.11 -4.25
N LEU A 118 24.13 5.94 -4.47
CA LEU A 118 23.65 4.65 -3.97
C LEU A 118 24.73 3.99 -3.12
N LYS A 119 24.41 3.69 -1.86
CA LYS A 119 25.26 2.92 -0.96
C LYS A 119 24.56 1.63 -0.60
N PHE A 120 25.12 0.51 -1.01
CA PHE A 120 24.55 -0.82 -0.82
C PHE A 120 25.35 -1.60 0.23
N SER A 121 24.70 -2.05 1.30
CA SER A 121 25.33 -2.81 2.39
C SER A 121 24.67 -4.17 2.54
N HIS A 122 25.48 -5.23 2.70
CA HIS A 122 25.02 -6.56 3.07
C HIS A 122 25.27 -6.79 4.55
N LEU A 123 24.21 -7.11 5.30
CA LEU A 123 24.26 -7.27 6.76
C LEU A 123 24.08 -8.70 7.22
N ARG A 124 23.93 -9.66 6.30
CA ARG A 124 23.70 -11.08 6.61
C ARG A 124 24.74 -11.68 7.55
N ALA A 125 25.99 -11.29 7.44
CA ALA A 125 27.08 -11.82 8.27
C ALA A 125 27.03 -11.35 9.73
N ILE A 126 26.28 -10.30 10.03
CA ILE A 126 26.10 -9.78 11.38
C ILE A 126 24.99 -10.57 12.05
N ALA A 127 25.33 -11.33 13.07
CA ALA A 127 24.38 -12.26 13.70
C ALA A 127 23.34 -11.58 14.58
N ASP A 128 23.74 -10.54 15.34
CA ASP A 128 22.86 -9.86 16.29
C ASP A 128 21.93 -8.84 15.57
N PRO A 129 20.61 -9.00 15.66
CA PRO A 129 19.64 -8.05 15.13
C PRO A 129 19.81 -6.62 15.69
N ASN A 130 20.22 -6.47 16.92
CA ASN A 130 20.44 -5.16 17.51
C ASN A 130 21.68 -4.47 16.89
N GLU A 131 22.75 -5.21 16.62
CA GLU A 131 23.93 -4.68 15.91
C GLU A 131 23.54 -4.23 14.49
N ARG A 132 22.72 -5.02 13.76
CA ARG A 132 22.19 -4.60 12.45
C ARG A 132 21.42 -3.29 12.54
N ARG A 133 20.56 -3.14 13.54
CA ARG A 133 19.78 -1.91 13.77
C ARG A 133 20.69 -0.71 14.05
N GLU A 134 21.70 -0.88 14.90
CA GLU A 134 22.65 0.20 15.23
C GLU A 134 23.49 0.60 14.01
N ILE A 135 23.90 -0.33 13.16
CA ILE A 135 24.60 -0.03 11.90
C ILE A 135 23.70 0.76 10.95
N ILE A 136 22.44 0.36 10.79
CA ILE A 136 21.47 1.08 9.96
C ILE A 136 21.25 2.49 10.51
N ARG A 137 21.00 2.61 11.82
CA ARG A 137 20.86 3.90 12.49
C ARG A 137 22.09 4.77 12.27
N TYR A 138 23.28 4.24 12.54
CA TYR A 138 24.54 4.96 12.32
C TYR A 138 24.64 5.50 10.88
N ALA A 139 24.42 4.65 9.89
CA ALA A 139 24.49 5.04 8.49
C ALA A 139 23.47 6.14 8.12
N ILE A 140 22.25 6.07 8.63
CA ILE A 140 21.21 7.08 8.40
C ILE A 140 21.65 8.44 8.97
N TYR A 141 22.20 8.47 10.18
CA TYR A 141 22.56 9.73 10.85
C TYR A 141 23.90 10.32 10.40
N HIS A 142 24.77 9.52 9.77
CA HIS A 142 26.12 9.97 9.38
C HIS A 142 26.35 10.06 7.85
N THR A 143 25.33 9.75 7.05
CA THR A 143 25.40 9.93 5.60
C THR A 143 24.68 11.20 5.20
N PRO A 144 25.32 12.11 4.44
CA PRO A 144 24.67 13.34 4.00
C PRO A 144 23.63 13.07 2.90
N ASN A 145 22.62 13.94 2.85
CA ASN A 145 21.62 13.99 1.77
C ASN A 145 20.81 12.69 1.59
N VAL A 146 20.65 11.87 2.64
CA VAL A 146 19.82 10.67 2.57
C VAL A 146 18.38 11.07 2.33
N GLY A 147 17.76 10.46 1.32
CA GLY A 147 16.34 10.61 1.00
C GLY A 147 15.58 9.30 1.11
N LEU A 148 16.20 8.22 0.59
CA LEU A 148 15.61 6.88 0.63
C LEU A 148 16.50 5.91 1.39
N VAL A 149 15.89 5.15 2.29
CA VAL A 149 16.50 4.00 2.95
C VAL A 149 15.71 2.75 2.60
N VAL A 150 16.38 1.70 2.17
CA VAL A 150 15.77 0.39 1.91
C VAL A 150 16.27 -0.60 2.94
N ILE A 151 15.34 -1.34 3.56
CA ILE A 151 15.64 -2.44 4.48
C ILE A 151 14.98 -3.71 3.90
N ASP A 152 15.78 -4.47 3.15
CA ASP A 152 15.32 -5.74 2.55
C ASP A 152 15.58 -6.88 3.53
N GLY A 153 14.48 -7.19 4.28
CA GLY A 153 14.42 -8.13 5.37
C GLY A 153 14.22 -7.46 6.74
N ILE A 154 13.18 -6.60 6.92
CA ILE A 154 12.92 -5.91 8.21
C ILE A 154 12.79 -6.88 9.39
N ARG A 155 12.33 -8.11 9.16
CA ARG A 155 12.22 -9.17 10.17
C ARG A 155 13.56 -9.48 10.83
N ASP A 156 14.66 -9.41 10.10
CA ASP A 156 15.98 -9.78 10.57
C ASP A 156 16.61 -8.74 11.51
N LEU A 157 15.89 -7.67 11.78
CA LEU A 157 16.19 -6.68 12.81
C LEU A 157 15.53 -7.02 14.17
N MET A 158 14.95 -8.20 14.31
CA MET A 158 14.29 -8.70 15.53
C MET A 158 14.79 -10.10 15.88
N LEU A 159 14.86 -10.37 17.18
CA LEU A 159 15.16 -11.72 17.69
C LEU A 159 13.94 -12.63 17.54
N ASP A 160 12.76 -12.17 17.98
CA ASP A 160 11.51 -12.91 17.88
C ASP A 160 10.40 -12.07 17.22
N ILE A 161 9.91 -12.56 16.08
CA ILE A 161 8.83 -11.89 15.32
C ILE A 161 7.48 -11.87 16.06
N ASN A 162 7.32 -12.73 17.07
CA ASN A 162 6.12 -12.81 17.90
C ASN A 162 6.25 -12.00 19.19
N ASN A 163 7.37 -11.31 19.39
CA ASN A 163 7.55 -10.40 20.51
C ASN A 163 6.94 -9.03 20.17
N SER A 164 5.81 -8.72 20.79
CA SER A 164 5.09 -7.45 20.56
C SER A 164 5.90 -6.23 21.00
N THR A 165 6.68 -6.34 22.07
CA THR A 165 7.52 -5.23 22.57
C THR A 165 8.64 -4.90 21.60
N GLU A 166 9.32 -5.93 21.04
CA GLU A 166 10.34 -5.74 20.00
C GLU A 166 9.73 -5.13 18.73
N ALA A 167 8.57 -5.63 18.30
CA ALA A 167 7.88 -5.12 17.14
C ALA A 167 7.53 -3.63 17.29
N THR A 168 6.92 -3.26 18.42
CA THR A 168 6.57 -1.87 18.73
C THR A 168 7.82 -0.98 18.77
N LYS A 169 8.91 -1.47 19.38
CA LYS A 169 10.18 -0.72 19.45
C LYS A 169 10.77 -0.51 18.05
N LEU A 170 10.84 -1.56 17.21
CA LEU A 170 11.40 -1.44 15.87
C LEU A 170 10.59 -0.48 15.00
N VAL A 171 9.25 -0.54 15.04
CA VAL A 171 8.41 0.39 14.32
C VAL A 171 8.54 1.82 14.87
N GLY A 172 8.70 1.96 16.18
CA GLY A 172 9.06 3.24 16.83
C GLY A 172 10.36 3.82 16.30
N ASP A 173 11.40 2.98 16.14
CA ASP A 173 12.69 3.40 15.55
C ASP A 173 12.51 3.87 14.09
N LEU A 174 11.72 3.17 13.27
CA LEU A 174 11.44 3.61 11.90
C LEU A 174 10.75 4.98 11.87
N MET A 175 9.76 5.19 12.74
CA MET A 175 9.05 6.47 12.87
C MET A 175 9.99 7.58 13.31
N GLN A 176 10.85 7.30 14.28
CA GLN A 176 11.85 8.27 14.78
C GLN A 176 12.85 8.64 13.68
N TRP A 177 13.48 7.65 13.04
CA TRP A 177 14.48 7.90 12.00
C TRP A 177 13.91 8.66 10.80
N THR A 178 12.68 8.34 10.38
CA THR A 178 12.03 9.04 9.28
C THR A 178 11.72 10.48 9.63
N SER A 179 11.21 10.73 10.85
CA SER A 179 10.87 12.06 11.34
C SER A 179 12.11 12.94 11.56
N GLU A 180 13.12 12.45 12.30
CA GLU A 180 14.30 13.24 12.66
C GLU A 180 15.20 13.55 11.46
N GLN A 181 15.34 12.59 10.53
CA GLN A 181 16.20 12.75 9.36
C GLN A 181 15.44 13.22 8.12
N ASN A 182 14.12 13.38 8.20
CA ASN A 182 13.25 13.74 7.08
C ASN A 182 13.58 12.89 5.83
N ILE A 183 13.44 11.58 5.97
CA ILE A 183 13.73 10.55 4.95
C ILE A 183 12.51 9.68 4.71
N HIS A 184 12.50 8.95 3.60
CA HIS A 184 11.56 7.85 3.39
C HIS A 184 12.25 6.50 3.61
N ILE A 185 11.61 5.58 4.34
CA ILE A 185 12.10 4.21 4.52
C ILE A 185 11.17 3.24 3.80
N GLN A 186 11.72 2.45 2.88
CA GLN A 186 11.03 1.34 2.21
C GLN A 186 11.49 0.02 2.83
N THR A 187 10.60 -0.72 3.45
CA THR A 187 10.93 -2.03 4.05
C THR A 187 10.36 -3.20 3.26
N VAL A 188 10.92 -4.40 3.47
CA VAL A 188 10.42 -5.64 2.89
C VAL A 188 10.05 -6.61 4.01
N LEU A 189 8.83 -7.15 3.94
CA LEU A 189 8.31 -8.13 4.90
C LEU A 189 7.69 -9.32 4.17
N HIS A 190 7.92 -10.53 4.68
CA HIS A 190 7.26 -11.74 4.20
C HIS A 190 5.86 -11.89 4.80
N LEU A 191 4.88 -12.31 3.97
CA LEU A 191 3.58 -12.77 4.45
C LEU A 191 3.65 -14.17 5.07
N ASN A 192 2.64 -14.53 5.83
CA ASN A 192 2.43 -15.89 6.30
C ASN A 192 2.29 -16.87 5.12
N LYS A 193 2.58 -18.15 5.38
CA LYS A 193 2.44 -19.19 4.36
C LYS A 193 0.96 -19.55 4.09
N GLY A 194 0.12 -19.48 5.11
CA GLY A 194 -1.27 -19.95 5.08
C GLY A 194 -2.33 -18.92 4.75
N ASP A 195 -2.02 -17.65 4.94
CA ASP A 195 -2.92 -16.53 4.69
C ASP A 195 -2.18 -15.33 4.05
N ASP A 196 -2.88 -14.27 3.73
CA ASP A 196 -2.30 -13.05 3.16
C ASP A 196 -2.00 -11.99 4.25
N ASN A 197 -2.01 -12.40 5.53
CA ASN A 197 -1.65 -11.51 6.62
C ASN A 197 -0.14 -11.33 6.74
N ALA A 198 0.27 -10.15 7.13
CA ALA A 198 1.66 -9.85 7.42
C ALA A 198 2.14 -10.68 8.63
N ARG A 199 3.35 -11.22 8.53
CA ARG A 199 3.85 -12.23 9.46
C ARG A 199 4.22 -11.65 10.82
N GLY A 200 3.67 -12.24 11.90
CA GLY A 200 4.01 -11.93 13.29
C GLY A 200 3.48 -10.58 13.78
N HIS A 201 3.83 -10.20 15.01
CA HIS A 201 3.45 -8.92 15.59
C HIS A 201 4.02 -7.73 14.81
N ILE A 202 5.22 -7.87 14.24
CA ILE A 202 5.80 -6.82 13.38
C ILE A 202 4.91 -6.51 12.18
N GLY A 203 4.27 -7.53 11.59
CA GLY A 203 3.33 -7.32 10.49
C GLY A 203 2.13 -6.47 10.90
N THR A 204 1.57 -6.71 12.08
CA THR A 204 0.44 -5.94 12.62
C THR A 204 0.86 -4.48 12.90
N GLU A 205 2.02 -4.27 13.52
CA GLU A 205 2.52 -2.91 13.80
C GLU A 205 2.81 -2.12 12.51
N LEU A 206 3.43 -2.76 11.51
CA LEU A 206 3.67 -2.13 10.21
C LEU A 206 2.35 -1.79 9.50
N ASN A 207 1.34 -2.68 9.53
CA ASN A 207 0.02 -2.41 8.97
C ASN A 207 -0.64 -1.15 9.58
N ASN A 208 -0.45 -0.96 10.88
CA ASN A 208 -1.07 0.16 11.61
C ASN A 208 -0.36 1.50 11.37
N LYS A 209 0.94 1.50 11.08
CA LYS A 209 1.79 2.70 11.08
C LYS A 209 2.33 3.09 9.71
N ALA A 210 2.49 2.15 8.77
CA ALA A 210 2.99 2.45 7.44
C ALA A 210 2.08 3.43 6.69
N GLU A 211 2.69 4.28 5.88
CA GLU A 211 1.97 5.16 4.95
C GLU A 211 1.32 4.34 3.82
N THR A 212 2.08 3.37 3.31
CA THR A 212 1.64 2.49 2.21
C THR A 212 2.20 1.08 2.39
N MET A 213 1.37 0.09 2.11
CA MET A 213 1.80 -1.30 1.94
C MET A 213 1.49 -1.78 0.52
N LEU A 214 2.52 -2.23 -0.16
CA LEU A 214 2.45 -2.87 -1.46
C LEU A 214 2.44 -4.39 -1.28
N GLN A 215 1.49 -5.07 -1.89
CA GLN A 215 1.48 -6.53 -1.96
C GLN A 215 2.01 -6.99 -3.30
N ILE A 216 3.05 -7.82 -3.26
CA ILE A 216 3.61 -8.49 -4.43
C ILE A 216 3.20 -9.97 -4.38
N ALA A 217 2.43 -10.41 -5.36
CA ALA A 217 1.92 -11.77 -5.47
C ALA A 217 2.24 -12.38 -6.82
N LYS A 218 2.42 -13.71 -6.85
CA LYS A 218 2.43 -14.43 -8.13
C LYS A 218 1.03 -14.47 -8.71
N ASP A 219 0.92 -14.32 -10.02
CA ASP A 219 -0.33 -14.56 -10.72
C ASP A 219 -0.71 -16.05 -10.62
N GLY A 220 -1.95 -16.32 -10.21
CA GLY A 220 -2.46 -17.68 -10.08
C GLY A 220 -2.61 -18.42 -11.42
N THR A 221 -2.74 -17.67 -12.52
CA THR A 221 -2.90 -18.21 -13.88
C THR A 221 -1.60 -18.23 -14.68
N GLN A 222 -0.67 -17.33 -14.37
CA GLN A 222 0.63 -17.18 -15.05
C GLN A 222 1.75 -17.06 -14.01
N PRO A 223 2.35 -18.17 -13.55
CA PRO A 223 3.31 -18.19 -12.44
C PRO A 223 4.58 -17.35 -12.65
N GLU A 224 4.94 -17.06 -13.90
CA GLU A 224 6.07 -16.18 -14.28
C GLU A 224 5.74 -14.70 -14.06
N ARG A 225 4.47 -14.33 -14.01
CA ARG A 225 3.98 -12.98 -13.73
C ARG A 225 3.94 -12.70 -12.24
N SER A 226 4.33 -11.51 -11.84
CA SER A 226 4.12 -10.98 -10.50
C SER A 226 3.21 -9.75 -10.59
N ILE A 227 2.21 -9.71 -9.71
CA ILE A 227 1.24 -8.62 -9.62
C ILE A 227 1.60 -7.76 -8.43
N VAL A 228 1.59 -6.44 -8.62
CA VAL A 228 1.75 -5.43 -7.58
C VAL A 228 0.41 -4.77 -7.32
N ALA A 229 -0.03 -4.80 -6.08
CA ALA A 229 -1.29 -4.23 -5.64
C ALA A 229 -1.12 -3.33 -4.42
N PRO A 230 -1.93 -2.27 -4.25
CA PRO A 230 -2.03 -1.56 -2.99
C PRO A 230 -2.75 -2.45 -1.97
N ALA A 231 -2.06 -2.85 -0.88
CA ALA A 231 -2.69 -3.59 0.22
C ALA A 231 -3.28 -2.63 1.26
N ILE A 232 -2.50 -1.62 1.64
CA ILE A 232 -2.91 -0.51 2.49
C ILE A 232 -2.33 0.75 1.87
N ILE A 233 -3.12 1.79 1.74
CA ILE A 233 -2.68 3.07 1.21
C ILE A 233 -3.52 4.19 1.84
N ARG A 234 -2.86 5.24 2.33
CA ARG A 234 -3.53 6.42 2.90
C ARG A 234 -4.08 7.36 1.83
N SER A 235 -3.47 7.36 0.65
CA SER A 235 -3.93 8.14 -0.50
C SER A 235 -4.91 7.33 -1.38
N LYS A 236 -5.33 7.90 -2.51
CA LYS A 236 -6.10 7.18 -3.53
C LYS A 236 -5.30 5.96 -4.02
N PRO A 237 -5.89 4.75 -4.06
CA PRO A 237 -5.19 3.56 -4.53
C PRO A 237 -4.85 3.66 -6.02
N PHE A 238 -3.70 3.08 -6.41
CA PHE A 238 -3.33 2.90 -7.80
C PHE A 238 -3.92 1.61 -8.37
N ASP A 239 -3.97 1.54 -9.70
CA ASP A 239 -4.37 0.33 -10.40
C ASP A 239 -3.28 -0.74 -10.30
N LYS A 240 -3.68 -1.97 -10.01
CA LYS A 240 -2.72 -3.08 -10.02
C LYS A 240 -2.00 -3.15 -11.35
N PHE A 241 -0.72 -3.36 -11.29
CA PHE A 241 0.11 -3.64 -12.45
C PHE A 241 0.88 -4.94 -12.27
N ALA A 242 1.40 -5.46 -13.34
CA ALA A 242 2.16 -6.70 -13.30
C ALA A 242 3.49 -6.55 -14.02
N PHE A 243 4.45 -7.38 -13.62
CA PHE A 243 5.73 -7.49 -14.30
C PHE A 243 6.14 -8.96 -14.49
N ARG A 244 6.94 -9.18 -15.50
CA ARG A 244 7.65 -10.45 -15.75
C ARG A 244 9.14 -10.22 -15.62
N LEU A 245 9.90 -11.30 -15.48
CA LEU A 245 11.34 -11.24 -15.48
C LEU A 245 11.87 -11.48 -16.90
N THR A 246 12.74 -10.59 -17.36
CA THR A 246 13.42 -10.67 -18.65
C THR A 246 14.92 -10.66 -18.41
N GLU A 247 15.63 -11.53 -19.10
CA GLU A 247 17.10 -11.54 -19.11
C GLU A 247 17.64 -10.50 -20.09
N THR A 248 18.58 -9.69 -19.64
CA THR A 248 19.28 -8.75 -20.51
C THR A 248 20.44 -9.43 -21.26
N ALA A 249 21.03 -8.74 -22.22
CA ALA A 249 22.19 -9.26 -22.97
C ALA A 249 23.41 -9.59 -22.10
N ASP A 250 23.47 -9.08 -20.86
CA ASP A 250 24.53 -9.35 -19.88
C ASP A 250 24.10 -10.39 -18.83
N ASP A 251 23.12 -11.21 -19.12
CA ASP A 251 22.56 -12.25 -18.24
C ASP A 251 22.00 -11.71 -16.90
N ILE A 252 21.66 -10.42 -16.86
CA ILE A 252 21.03 -9.79 -15.69
C ILE A 252 19.52 -9.87 -15.82
N CYS A 253 18.88 -10.52 -14.85
CA CYS A 253 17.45 -10.64 -14.81
C CYS A 253 16.82 -9.36 -14.22
N ILE A 254 15.97 -8.68 -14.99
CA ILE A 254 15.25 -7.45 -14.60
C ILE A 254 13.73 -7.63 -14.66
N PRO A 255 12.96 -6.92 -13.85
CA PRO A 255 11.50 -6.84 -14.01
C PRO A 255 11.16 -5.91 -15.20
N GLU A 256 10.27 -6.38 -16.05
CA GLU A 256 9.69 -5.64 -17.16
C GLU A 256 8.17 -5.59 -17.04
N LEU A 257 7.57 -4.43 -17.33
CA LEU A 257 6.14 -4.23 -17.22
C LEU A 257 5.37 -5.16 -18.18
N ASP A 258 4.44 -5.94 -17.64
CA ASP A 258 3.58 -6.79 -18.46
C ASP A 258 2.34 -6.02 -18.91
N LEU A 259 2.44 -5.41 -20.10
CA LEU A 259 1.35 -4.64 -20.70
C LEU A 259 0.14 -5.50 -21.09
N SER A 260 0.27 -6.84 -21.12
CA SER A 260 -0.84 -7.75 -21.36
C SER A 260 -1.70 -7.99 -20.12
N TYR A 261 -1.23 -7.55 -18.94
CA TYR A 261 -1.99 -7.69 -17.72
C TYR A 261 -3.16 -6.70 -17.70
N THR A 262 -4.35 -7.25 -17.55
CA THR A 262 -5.56 -6.47 -17.30
C THR A 262 -6.11 -6.91 -15.95
N ASP A 263 -6.31 -5.97 -15.02
CA ASP A 263 -6.96 -6.29 -13.75
C ASP A 263 -8.42 -6.67 -14.00
N CYS A 264 -8.67 -7.98 -14.10
CA CYS A 264 -10.02 -8.51 -14.30
C CYS A 264 -10.97 -8.15 -13.14
N ALA A 265 -10.43 -7.75 -11.98
CA ALA A 265 -11.23 -7.25 -10.87
C ALA A 265 -11.92 -5.91 -11.19
N ARG A 266 -11.42 -5.13 -12.17
CA ARG A 266 -12.14 -3.95 -12.68
C ARG A 266 -13.47 -4.27 -13.39
N LYS A 267 -13.67 -5.51 -13.87
CA LYS A 267 -14.98 -5.93 -14.45
C LYS A 267 -16.00 -6.34 -13.40
N SER A 268 -15.60 -6.45 -12.14
CA SER A 268 -16.50 -6.60 -10.99
C SER A 268 -16.28 -5.46 -9.98
N HIS A 269 -16.39 -4.21 -10.40
CA HIS A 269 -16.98 -3.24 -9.50
C HIS A 269 -18.39 -3.75 -9.25
N HIS A 270 -18.53 -4.59 -8.24
CA HIS A 270 -19.78 -4.71 -7.53
C HIS A 270 -19.99 -3.31 -6.94
N PHE A 271 -20.63 -2.45 -7.70
CA PHE A 271 -21.19 -1.24 -7.15
C PHE A 271 -21.96 -1.68 -5.91
N SER A 272 -21.45 -1.34 -4.75
CA SER A 272 -22.19 -1.52 -3.53
C SER A 272 -23.37 -0.56 -3.65
N TYR A 273 -24.59 -1.03 -3.37
CA TYR A 273 -25.75 -0.13 -3.29
C TYR A 273 -25.48 1.04 -2.32
N GLN A 274 -24.50 0.94 -1.44
CA GLN A 274 -24.06 1.98 -0.51
C GLN A 274 -23.24 3.11 -1.20
N GLU A 275 -22.72 2.86 -2.41
CA GLU A 275 -21.94 3.82 -3.20
C GLU A 275 -22.83 4.57 -4.22
N LEU A 276 -24.07 4.14 -4.39
CA LEU A 276 -25.03 4.83 -5.24
C LEU A 276 -25.44 6.17 -4.59
N SER A 277 -25.54 7.20 -5.42
CA SER A 277 -26.10 8.49 -5.02
C SER A 277 -27.60 8.32 -4.71
N ASP A 278 -28.13 9.20 -3.88
CA ASP A 278 -29.56 9.20 -3.58
C ASP A 278 -30.44 9.39 -4.83
N SER A 279 -29.96 10.11 -5.85
CA SER A 279 -30.64 10.24 -7.13
C SER A 279 -30.70 8.92 -7.92
N GLU A 280 -29.67 8.09 -7.85
CA GLU A 280 -29.66 6.76 -8.46
C GLU A 280 -30.58 5.79 -7.71
N HIS A 281 -30.59 5.86 -6.38
CA HIS A 281 -31.57 5.14 -5.56
C HIS A 281 -32.99 5.55 -5.90
N ARG A 282 -33.26 6.85 -6.01
CA ARG A 282 -34.60 7.37 -6.37
C ARG A 282 -35.02 6.84 -7.74
N LYS A 283 -34.17 6.92 -8.76
CA LYS A 283 -34.47 6.40 -10.11
C LYS A 283 -34.82 4.91 -10.08
N ALA A 284 -34.04 4.10 -9.36
CA ALA A 284 -34.30 2.67 -9.21
C ALA A 284 -35.61 2.38 -8.43
N LEU A 285 -35.94 3.19 -7.42
CA LEU A 285 -37.16 3.04 -6.64
C LEU A 285 -38.41 3.49 -7.41
N GLU A 286 -38.32 4.58 -8.18
CA GLU A 286 -39.40 5.01 -9.10
C GLU A 286 -39.70 3.91 -10.12
N GLN A 287 -38.71 3.23 -10.66
CA GLN A 287 -38.88 2.06 -11.52
C GLN A 287 -39.47 0.86 -10.76
N THR A 288 -38.99 0.58 -9.55
CA THR A 288 -39.48 -0.53 -8.71
C THR A 288 -40.95 -0.38 -8.39
N PHE A 289 -41.44 0.82 -8.15
CA PHE A 289 -42.84 1.15 -7.79
C PHE A 289 -43.58 1.85 -8.93
N ALA A 290 -43.19 1.62 -10.19
CA ALA A 290 -43.79 2.29 -11.34
C ALA A 290 -45.31 2.00 -11.51
N SER A 291 -45.81 0.89 -10.94
CA SER A 291 -47.22 0.55 -10.90
C SER A 291 -48.03 1.39 -9.89
N GLY A 292 -47.35 2.17 -9.02
CA GLY A 292 -47.97 3.00 -8.01
C GLY A 292 -48.62 2.24 -6.85
N GLU A 293 -48.42 0.93 -6.75
CA GLU A 293 -49.08 0.06 -5.80
C GLU A 293 -48.16 -0.41 -4.66
N LEU A 294 -48.78 -0.80 -3.57
CA LEU A 294 -48.13 -1.47 -2.43
C LEU A 294 -47.64 -2.87 -2.85
N LEU A 295 -46.36 -3.12 -2.87
CA LEU A 295 -45.79 -4.39 -3.29
C LEU A 295 -45.63 -5.38 -2.13
N PRO A 296 -46.07 -6.62 -2.25
CA PRO A 296 -45.72 -7.68 -1.31
C PRO A 296 -44.23 -8.05 -1.46
N TYR A 297 -43.64 -8.65 -0.41
CA TYR A 297 -42.21 -8.92 -0.34
C TYR A 297 -41.62 -9.63 -1.57
N GLY A 298 -42.28 -10.66 -2.10
CA GLY A 298 -41.78 -11.43 -3.24
C GLY A 298 -41.68 -10.60 -4.55
N GLU A 299 -42.73 -9.80 -4.80
CA GLU A 299 -42.82 -8.90 -5.96
C GLU A 299 -41.82 -7.75 -5.82
N LEU A 300 -41.71 -7.17 -4.61
CA LEU A 300 -40.70 -6.14 -4.32
C LEU A 300 -39.27 -6.61 -4.62
N ILE A 301 -38.88 -7.80 -4.13
CA ILE A 301 -37.54 -8.32 -4.38
C ILE A 301 -37.30 -8.53 -5.87
N THR A 302 -38.29 -8.97 -6.62
CA THR A 302 -38.19 -9.16 -8.06
C THR A 302 -38.06 -7.81 -8.80
N ALA A 303 -38.88 -6.83 -8.43
CA ALA A 303 -38.82 -5.49 -8.98
C ALA A 303 -37.51 -4.76 -8.65
N LEU A 304 -37.05 -4.83 -7.40
CA LEU A 304 -35.74 -4.30 -6.98
C LEU A 304 -34.60 -4.92 -7.77
N LYS A 305 -34.65 -6.25 -8.02
CA LYS A 305 -33.62 -6.93 -8.83
C LYS A 305 -33.53 -6.37 -10.23
N ALA A 306 -34.64 -6.13 -10.88
CA ALA A 306 -34.71 -5.61 -12.24
C ALA A 306 -34.27 -4.12 -12.28
N ALA A 307 -34.84 -3.28 -11.44
CA ALA A 307 -34.58 -1.84 -11.41
C ALA A 307 -33.12 -1.52 -11.08
N TYR A 308 -32.56 -2.16 -10.05
CA TYR A 308 -31.18 -1.96 -9.67
C TYR A 308 -30.19 -2.57 -10.67
N ALA A 309 -30.57 -3.61 -11.44
CA ALA A 309 -29.74 -4.14 -12.51
C ALA A 309 -29.51 -3.11 -13.64
N GLU A 310 -30.49 -2.27 -13.92
CA GLU A 310 -30.34 -1.18 -14.92
C GLU A 310 -29.40 -0.08 -14.44
N VAL A 311 -29.48 0.30 -13.15
CA VAL A 311 -28.64 1.36 -12.57
C VAL A 311 -27.20 0.88 -12.38
N VAL A 312 -27.02 -0.40 -11.94
CA VAL A 312 -25.71 -0.97 -11.58
C VAL A 312 -25.05 -1.72 -12.75
N GLY A 313 -25.80 -1.97 -13.83
CA GLY A 313 -25.33 -2.71 -15.00
C GLY A 313 -25.30 -4.24 -14.84
N GLN A 314 -25.71 -4.77 -13.66
CA GLN A 314 -25.81 -6.21 -13.40
C GLN A 314 -26.75 -6.53 -12.22
N PRO A 315 -27.46 -7.69 -12.24
CA PRO A 315 -28.41 -8.02 -11.21
C PRO A 315 -27.73 -8.46 -9.90
N TYR A 316 -28.25 -8.01 -8.76
CA TYR A 316 -27.83 -8.51 -7.45
C TYR A 316 -28.33 -9.93 -7.16
N GLY A 317 -27.52 -10.72 -6.45
CA GLY A 317 -27.94 -12.01 -5.89
C GLY A 317 -28.92 -11.84 -4.71
N GLN A 318 -29.64 -12.90 -4.36
CA GLN A 318 -30.69 -12.83 -3.32
C GLN A 318 -30.24 -12.30 -1.96
N THR A 319 -29.02 -12.65 -1.52
CA THR A 319 -28.46 -12.17 -0.24
C THR A 319 -28.29 -10.65 -0.27
N LYS A 320 -27.67 -10.12 -1.33
CA LYS A 320 -27.46 -8.68 -1.52
C LYS A 320 -28.77 -7.89 -1.67
N LEU A 321 -29.80 -8.47 -2.29
CA LEU A 321 -31.11 -7.84 -2.38
C LEU A 321 -31.80 -7.72 -1.02
N LYS A 322 -31.62 -8.69 -0.12
CA LYS A 322 -32.10 -8.59 1.26
C LYS A 322 -31.36 -7.51 2.06
N GLU A 323 -30.07 -7.39 1.86
CA GLU A 323 -29.26 -6.33 2.48
C GLU A 323 -29.63 -4.95 1.93
N LEU A 324 -29.81 -4.83 0.62
CA LEU A 324 -30.31 -3.62 -0.03
C LEU A 324 -31.66 -3.20 0.53
N LEU A 325 -32.64 -4.11 0.63
CA LEU A 325 -33.95 -3.79 1.20
C LEU A 325 -33.83 -3.32 2.65
N ARG A 326 -32.97 -3.95 3.45
CA ARG A 326 -32.72 -3.50 4.83
C ARG A 326 -32.12 -2.09 4.86
N PHE A 327 -31.17 -1.79 3.97
CA PHE A 327 -30.61 -0.46 3.82
C PHE A 327 -31.67 0.59 3.45
N LEU A 328 -32.52 0.31 2.45
CA LEU A 328 -33.57 1.20 2.00
C LEU A 328 -34.62 1.48 3.10
N LEU A 329 -34.96 0.45 3.90
CA LEU A 329 -35.85 0.61 5.07
C LEU A 329 -35.20 1.46 6.17
N ASN A 330 -33.91 1.23 6.47
CA ASN A 330 -33.16 2.03 7.45
C ASN A 330 -33.04 3.50 7.04
N LYS A 331 -32.88 3.75 5.76
CA LYS A 331 -32.83 5.10 5.17
C LYS A 331 -34.23 5.72 4.98
N ARG A 332 -35.29 4.99 5.28
CA ARG A 332 -36.67 5.40 5.03
C ARG A 332 -37.01 5.74 3.60
N MET A 333 -36.24 5.23 2.64
CA MET A 333 -36.55 5.34 1.20
C MET A 333 -37.69 4.40 0.81
N VAL A 334 -37.82 3.29 1.51
CA VAL A 334 -38.93 2.34 1.40
C VAL A 334 -39.60 2.22 2.80
N ILE A 335 -40.90 2.21 2.84
CA ILE A 335 -41.69 2.06 4.07
C ILE A 335 -42.33 0.68 4.07
N LYS A 336 -42.32 0.02 5.22
CA LYS A 336 -43.05 -1.22 5.42
C LYS A 336 -44.42 -0.89 5.99
N GLU A 337 -45.43 -1.15 5.19
CA GLU A 337 -46.82 -0.90 5.53
C GLU A 337 -47.49 -2.10 6.27
N ASP A 338 -48.72 -1.89 6.70
CA ASP A 338 -49.53 -2.97 7.31
C ASP A 338 -49.69 -4.16 6.35
N ARG A 339 -49.87 -5.36 6.92
CA ARG A 339 -50.00 -6.64 6.21
C ARG A 339 -48.76 -7.04 5.36
N GLY A 340 -47.58 -6.51 5.72
CA GLY A 340 -46.30 -6.93 5.09
C GLY A 340 -46.09 -6.48 3.66
N LYS A 341 -46.76 -5.41 3.25
CA LYS A 341 -46.53 -4.71 1.97
C LYS A 341 -45.53 -3.58 2.15
N TYR A 342 -45.00 -3.06 1.05
CA TYR A 342 -43.97 -2.02 1.00
C TYR A 342 -44.38 -0.92 0.03
N SER A 343 -44.07 0.32 0.38
CA SER A 343 -44.29 1.51 -0.45
C SER A 343 -43.01 2.30 -0.65
N PHE A 344 -42.96 3.09 -1.71
CA PHE A 344 -41.89 4.07 -1.94
C PHE A 344 -42.21 5.36 -1.16
N ASN A 345 -41.25 5.85 -0.42
CA ASN A 345 -41.33 7.15 0.23
C ASN A 345 -40.92 8.26 -0.74
N SER A 346 -41.90 8.86 -1.45
CA SER A 346 -41.67 9.98 -2.37
C SER A 346 -41.16 11.26 -1.68
N ASP A 347 -41.47 11.41 -0.38
CA ASP A 347 -41.13 12.57 0.44
C ASP A 347 -39.74 12.45 1.09
N TYR A 348 -38.97 11.41 0.74
CA TYR A 348 -37.58 11.30 1.14
C TYR A 348 -36.78 12.45 0.54
N HIS A 349 -36.42 13.41 1.38
CA HIS A 349 -35.51 14.51 1.08
C HIS A 349 -34.15 14.25 1.72
N TYR A 350 -33.11 14.68 1.03
CA TYR A 350 -31.69 14.53 1.39
C TYR A 350 -31.35 15.16 2.73
#